data_c32e985f6897f449fafb36edafbbf812
#
_entry.id   c32e985f6897f449fafb36edafbbf812
#
_cell.length_a   1.000
_cell.length_b   1.000
_cell.length_c   1.000
_cell.angle_alpha   90.00
_cell.angle_beta   90.00
_cell.angle_gamma   90.00
#
_symmetry.space_group_name_H-M   'P 1'
#
loop_
_entity.id
_entity.type
_entity.pdbx_description
1 polymer ?
#
loop_
_entity_poly.entity_id
_entity_poly.type
_entity_poly.pdbx_seq_one_letter_code
_entity_poly.pdbx_strand_id
1 'polypeptide(L)'
;MSELYVEVRGSGAPLVLLHGWGLNVRVWDTLGAALEERFRLIAVDLPGHGHSPWRSECAAAREQVRWIARSVEALIGATPYGLLGWSLGSELALAWAAHPPGGLARPAHLVLIAATPRFTAAPDWPHGKPEAQLLRLGAGLRQDYRRTVSEFLELQVRGSAAGEAVLEQMRAALFAHGDAQPEALAAGLELLRTLDLRSELAAIATPALAIAGQYDRVLLPAATRALAAALPHARYAEIRRAAHAPFLSHTPEVADLLAEFLSSP
;
A
#
# COMPACT_ATOMS: atom_id res chain seq x y z
N MET A 1 15.15 -15.54 13.05
CA MET A 1 14.41 -14.24 13.20
C MET A 1 12.94 -14.57 13.03
N SER A 2 12.03 -14.04 13.87
CA SER A 2 10.58 -14.27 13.66
C SER A 2 10.19 -13.66 12.31
N GLU A 3 9.49 -14.44 11.48
CA GLU A 3 8.97 -14.00 10.19
C GLU A 3 7.77 -13.10 10.39
N LEU A 4 7.45 -12.29 9.38
CA LEU A 4 6.19 -11.54 9.37
C LEU A 4 5.02 -12.50 9.16
N TYR A 5 3.85 -12.10 9.58
CA TYR A 5 2.62 -12.84 9.27
C TYR A 5 2.31 -12.69 7.78
N VAL A 6 2.10 -13.83 7.14
CA VAL A 6 1.78 -13.92 5.71
C VAL A 6 0.60 -14.86 5.52
N GLU A 7 -0.39 -14.42 4.78
CA GLU A 7 -1.52 -15.23 4.38
C GLU A 7 -1.47 -15.52 2.89
N VAL A 8 -1.67 -16.78 2.53
CA VAL A 8 -1.65 -17.22 1.12
C VAL A 8 -3.02 -17.76 0.75
N ARG A 9 -3.57 -17.24 -0.36
CA ARG A 9 -4.84 -17.70 -0.94
C ARG A 9 -4.71 -17.84 -2.45
N GLY A 10 -5.55 -18.71 -3.00
CA GLY A 10 -5.64 -18.91 -4.45
C GLY A 10 -4.47 -19.66 -5.05
N SER A 11 -4.43 -19.71 -6.37
CA SER A 11 -3.43 -20.42 -7.18
C SER A 11 -3.08 -19.62 -8.43
N GLY A 12 -1.95 -19.96 -9.07
CA GLY A 12 -1.47 -19.25 -10.27
C GLY A 12 -0.26 -18.37 -9.99
N ALA A 13 -0.08 -17.29 -10.79
CA ALA A 13 1.05 -16.39 -10.66
C ALA A 13 1.05 -15.69 -9.28
N PRO A 14 2.21 -15.61 -8.60
CA PRO A 14 2.28 -14.96 -7.30
C PRO A 14 2.01 -13.45 -7.38
N LEU A 15 1.18 -12.93 -6.46
CA LEU A 15 0.92 -11.52 -6.27
C LEU A 15 1.09 -11.17 -4.79
N VAL A 16 2.13 -10.41 -4.47
CA VAL A 16 2.39 -9.92 -3.11
C VAL A 16 1.56 -8.67 -2.85
N LEU A 17 0.86 -8.61 -1.71
CA LEU A 17 -0.05 -7.54 -1.33
C LEU A 17 0.43 -6.84 -0.05
N LEU A 18 0.68 -5.53 -0.13
CA LEU A 18 1.14 -4.66 0.97
C LEU A 18 0.06 -3.65 1.32
N HIS A 19 -0.52 -3.76 2.53
CA HIS A 19 -1.60 -2.89 2.99
C HIS A 19 -1.14 -1.48 3.39
N GLY A 20 -2.10 -0.59 3.66
CA GLY A 20 -1.84 0.78 4.09
C GLY A 20 -1.55 0.91 5.60
N TRP A 21 -1.11 2.10 6.01
CA TRP A 21 -0.80 2.45 7.38
C TRP A 21 -1.98 2.18 8.33
N GLY A 22 -1.70 1.55 9.47
CA GLY A 22 -2.65 1.30 10.55
C GLY A 22 -3.64 0.16 10.29
N LEU A 23 -3.53 -0.56 9.16
CA LEU A 23 -4.41 -1.69 8.80
C LEU A 23 -3.65 -3.02 8.81
N ASN A 24 -4.22 -4.05 8.23
CA ASN A 24 -3.68 -5.40 8.18
C ASN A 24 -4.17 -6.14 6.92
N VAL A 25 -3.81 -7.41 6.76
CA VAL A 25 -4.14 -8.23 5.58
C VAL A 25 -5.65 -8.37 5.32
N ARG A 26 -6.51 -8.22 6.34
CA ARG A 26 -7.98 -8.33 6.16
C ARG A 26 -8.55 -7.30 5.19
N VAL A 27 -7.88 -6.17 4.98
CA VAL A 27 -8.31 -5.17 3.99
C VAL A 27 -8.37 -5.74 2.57
N TRP A 28 -7.66 -6.84 2.31
CA TRP A 28 -7.62 -7.50 1.01
C TRP A 28 -8.71 -8.57 0.81
N ASP A 29 -9.54 -8.89 1.81
CA ASP A 29 -10.47 -10.02 1.75
C ASP A 29 -11.42 -9.95 0.56
N THR A 30 -12.04 -8.78 0.31
CA THR A 30 -12.98 -8.60 -0.80
C THR A 30 -12.29 -8.64 -2.17
N LEU A 31 -11.17 -7.92 -2.31
CA LEU A 31 -10.40 -7.95 -3.55
C LEU A 31 -9.78 -9.33 -3.77
N GLY A 32 -9.32 -9.96 -2.70
CA GLY A 32 -8.74 -11.31 -2.74
C GLY A 32 -9.71 -12.34 -3.28
N ALA A 33 -10.96 -12.33 -2.83
CA ALA A 33 -12.01 -13.23 -3.34
C ALA A 33 -12.27 -13.05 -4.84
N ALA A 34 -12.06 -11.84 -5.39
CA ALA A 34 -12.20 -11.59 -6.82
C ALA A 34 -10.98 -12.02 -7.66
N LEU A 35 -9.82 -12.23 -7.03
CA LEU A 35 -8.56 -12.50 -7.73
C LEU A 35 -7.99 -13.91 -7.50
N GLU A 36 -8.41 -14.62 -6.44
CA GLU A 36 -7.80 -15.88 -6.00
C GLU A 36 -7.95 -17.04 -6.99
N GLU A 37 -8.90 -16.99 -7.93
CA GLU A 37 -9.01 -17.97 -9.02
C GLU A 37 -7.91 -17.80 -10.09
N ARG A 38 -7.28 -16.61 -10.16
CA ARG A 38 -6.30 -16.24 -11.20
C ARG A 38 -4.89 -16.09 -10.66
N PHE A 39 -4.75 -15.70 -9.39
CA PHE A 39 -3.47 -15.37 -8.77
C PHE A 39 -3.32 -16.08 -7.43
N ARG A 40 -2.10 -16.47 -7.13
CA ARG A 40 -1.71 -16.86 -5.77
C ARG A 40 -1.39 -15.60 -4.98
N LEU A 41 -2.33 -15.16 -4.16
CA LEU A 41 -2.24 -13.95 -3.36
C LEU A 41 -1.38 -14.22 -2.12
N ILE A 42 -0.38 -13.39 -1.89
CA ILE A 42 0.56 -13.46 -0.76
C ILE A 42 0.40 -12.13 0.00
N ALA A 43 -0.57 -12.07 0.91
CA ALA A 43 -0.84 -10.88 1.69
C ALA A 43 0.03 -10.85 2.95
N VAL A 44 0.70 -9.72 3.19
CA VAL A 44 1.65 -9.54 4.30
C VAL A 44 1.11 -8.51 5.27
N ASP A 45 1.04 -8.84 6.56
CA ASP A 45 0.96 -7.82 7.60
C ASP A 45 2.29 -7.08 7.66
N LEU A 46 2.28 -5.78 7.41
CA LEU A 46 3.47 -4.95 7.50
C LEU A 46 4.11 -5.03 8.89
N PRO A 47 5.42 -4.77 9.05
CA PRO A 47 6.07 -4.80 10.34
C PRO A 47 5.31 -4.02 11.42
N GLY A 48 4.97 -4.69 12.53
CA GLY A 48 4.23 -4.14 13.67
C GLY A 48 2.73 -3.91 13.42
N HIS A 49 2.15 -4.45 12.36
CA HIS A 49 0.71 -4.41 12.07
C HIS A 49 0.12 -5.82 12.16
N GLY A 50 -1.15 -5.90 12.52
CA GLY A 50 -1.84 -7.18 12.64
C GLY A 50 -1.09 -8.16 13.53
N HIS A 51 -0.76 -9.34 13.01
CA HIS A 51 0.00 -10.37 13.72
C HIS A 51 1.52 -10.29 13.49
N SER A 52 2.01 -9.34 12.70
CA SER A 52 3.45 -9.15 12.48
C SER A 52 4.13 -8.46 13.65
N PRO A 53 5.32 -8.94 14.09
CA PRO A 53 6.08 -8.28 15.13
C PRO A 53 6.70 -6.96 14.63
N TRP A 54 6.99 -6.05 15.57
CA TRP A 54 7.76 -4.84 15.31
C TRP A 54 9.22 -4.99 15.79
N ARG A 55 10.12 -4.29 15.10
CA ARG A 55 11.53 -4.14 15.47
C ARG A 55 12.00 -2.73 15.13
N SER A 56 12.61 -2.05 16.08
CA SER A 56 13.09 -0.66 15.91
C SER A 56 14.13 -0.49 14.80
N GLU A 57 15.00 -1.49 14.59
CA GLU A 57 15.97 -1.53 13.50
C GLU A 57 15.36 -1.59 12.10
N CYS A 58 14.06 -1.93 12.02
CA CYS A 58 13.28 -1.95 10.77
C CYS A 58 12.45 -0.68 10.57
N ALA A 59 12.79 0.45 11.19
CA ALA A 59 12.06 1.70 11.02
C ALA A 59 12.21 2.30 9.60
N ALA A 60 13.37 2.13 8.97
CA ALA A 60 13.62 2.64 7.61
C ALA A 60 12.92 1.79 6.53
N ALA A 61 12.45 2.42 5.45
CA ALA A 61 11.74 1.75 4.35
C ALA A 61 12.53 0.57 3.77
N ARG A 62 13.83 0.72 3.54
CA ARG A 62 14.69 -0.36 3.01
C ARG A 62 14.75 -1.58 3.94
N GLU A 63 14.77 -1.38 5.24
CA GLU A 63 14.81 -2.47 6.21
C GLU A 63 13.45 -3.17 6.30
N GLN A 64 12.34 -2.43 6.23
CA GLN A 64 11.01 -3.02 6.12
C GLN A 64 10.89 -3.86 4.85
N VAL A 65 11.28 -3.32 3.70
CA VAL A 65 11.28 -4.04 2.41
C VAL A 65 12.12 -5.32 2.48
N ARG A 66 13.33 -5.27 3.07
CA ARG A 66 14.17 -6.47 3.23
C ARG A 66 13.51 -7.52 4.12
N TRP A 67 12.83 -7.11 5.16
CA TRP A 67 12.14 -8.05 6.06
C TRP A 67 10.93 -8.67 5.37
N ILE A 68 10.09 -7.86 4.70
CA ILE A 68 8.95 -8.33 3.91
C ILE A 68 9.44 -9.32 2.84
N ALA A 69 10.46 -8.98 2.06
CA ALA A 69 10.99 -9.82 1.01
C ALA A 69 11.46 -11.18 1.52
N ARG A 70 12.22 -11.21 2.63
CA ARG A 70 12.65 -12.47 3.27
C ARG A 70 11.48 -13.33 3.74
N SER A 71 10.39 -12.72 4.22
CA SER A 71 9.20 -13.44 4.68
C SER A 71 8.41 -14.09 3.55
N VAL A 72 8.54 -13.58 2.31
CA VAL A 72 7.81 -14.10 1.14
C VAL A 72 8.68 -14.83 0.13
N GLU A 73 10.00 -14.79 0.27
CA GLU A 73 10.97 -15.36 -0.69
C GLU A 73 10.69 -16.82 -1.03
N ALA A 74 10.51 -17.66 0.01
CA ALA A 74 10.21 -19.08 -0.18
C ALA A 74 8.85 -19.33 -0.85
N LEU A 75 7.89 -18.41 -0.67
CA LEU A 75 6.57 -18.49 -1.29
C LEU A 75 6.58 -18.07 -2.75
N ILE A 76 7.43 -17.14 -3.13
CA ILE A 76 7.59 -16.67 -4.52
C ILE A 76 8.46 -17.67 -5.32
N GLY A 77 9.57 -18.11 -4.73
CA GLY A 77 10.56 -18.93 -5.40
C GLY A 77 11.22 -18.21 -6.58
N ALA A 78 11.47 -18.94 -7.66
CA ALA A 78 12.04 -18.40 -8.92
C ALA A 78 10.97 -17.90 -9.91
N THR A 79 9.69 -17.90 -9.53
CA THR A 79 8.59 -17.53 -10.43
C THR A 79 8.50 -16.02 -10.57
N PRO A 80 8.26 -15.48 -11.78
CA PRO A 80 7.90 -14.06 -11.94
C PRO A 80 6.67 -13.73 -11.08
N TYR A 81 6.68 -12.58 -10.40
CA TYR A 81 5.62 -12.19 -9.47
C TYR A 81 5.19 -10.74 -9.65
N GLY A 82 3.95 -10.46 -9.30
CA GLY A 82 3.43 -9.11 -9.15
C GLY A 82 3.64 -8.59 -7.73
N LEU A 83 3.81 -7.27 -7.61
CA LEU A 83 3.86 -6.57 -6.32
C LEU A 83 2.81 -5.48 -6.32
N LEU A 84 1.86 -5.56 -5.39
CA LEU A 84 0.80 -4.59 -5.20
C LEU A 84 0.93 -3.92 -3.84
N GLY A 85 0.96 -2.59 -3.83
CA GLY A 85 0.90 -1.81 -2.62
C GLY A 85 -0.28 -0.83 -2.61
N TRP A 86 -0.78 -0.52 -1.42
CA TRP A 86 -1.78 0.51 -1.19
C TRP A 86 -1.29 1.52 -0.15
N SER A 87 -1.35 2.83 -0.45
CA SER A 87 -0.97 3.92 0.45
C SER A 87 0.47 3.72 0.96
N LEU A 88 0.75 3.60 2.26
CA LEU A 88 2.08 3.28 2.79
C LEU A 88 2.67 2.02 2.14
N GLY A 89 1.85 0.98 1.92
CA GLY A 89 2.27 -0.21 1.19
C GLY A 89 2.72 0.08 -0.25
N SER A 90 2.15 1.10 -0.90
CA SER A 90 2.61 1.55 -2.23
C SER A 90 3.98 2.21 -2.18
N GLU A 91 4.27 2.98 -1.13
CA GLU A 91 5.60 3.59 -0.97
C GLU A 91 6.67 2.53 -0.70
N LEU A 92 6.32 1.50 0.10
CA LEU A 92 7.20 0.33 0.29
C LEU A 92 7.37 -0.48 -0.99
N ALA A 93 6.32 -0.69 -1.77
CA ALA A 93 6.39 -1.37 -3.07
C ALA A 93 7.24 -0.58 -4.09
N LEU A 94 7.13 0.74 -4.09
CA LEU A 94 7.95 1.62 -4.92
C LEU A 94 9.43 1.58 -4.49
N ALA A 95 9.72 1.62 -3.18
CA ALA A 95 11.05 1.46 -2.64
C ALA A 95 11.64 0.07 -2.97
N TRP A 96 10.82 -0.98 -2.95
CA TRP A 96 11.21 -2.33 -3.39
C TRP A 96 11.59 -2.37 -4.86
N ALA A 97 10.76 -1.78 -5.73
CA ALA A 97 11.04 -1.75 -7.17
C ALA A 97 12.28 -0.93 -7.52
N ALA A 98 12.52 0.17 -6.79
CA ALA A 98 13.72 1.00 -6.94
C ALA A 98 15.00 0.28 -6.46
N HIS A 99 14.89 -0.46 -5.35
CA HIS A 99 16.00 -1.17 -4.71
C HIS A 99 15.62 -2.61 -4.39
N PRO A 100 15.57 -3.50 -5.41
CA PRO A 100 15.19 -4.89 -5.18
C PRO A 100 16.07 -5.54 -4.10
N PRO A 101 15.46 -6.14 -3.07
CA PRO A 101 16.22 -6.84 -2.03
C PRO A 101 16.92 -8.05 -2.62
N GLY A 102 18.13 -8.35 -2.12
CA GLY A 102 18.86 -9.56 -2.55
C GLY A 102 18.05 -10.82 -2.26
N GLY A 103 18.15 -11.82 -3.14
CA GLY A 103 17.46 -13.11 -3.03
C GLY A 103 16.21 -13.22 -3.93
N LEU A 104 15.56 -12.11 -4.27
CA LEU A 104 14.42 -12.08 -5.18
C LEU A 104 14.74 -11.34 -6.49
N ALA A 105 14.17 -11.82 -7.59
CA ALA A 105 14.13 -11.08 -8.84
C ALA A 105 13.33 -9.76 -8.68
N ARG A 106 13.47 -8.84 -9.61
CA ARG A 106 12.57 -7.68 -9.69
C ARG A 106 11.13 -8.15 -9.91
N PRO A 107 10.12 -7.46 -9.34
CA PRO A 107 8.73 -7.73 -9.69
C PRO A 107 8.53 -7.66 -11.20
N ALA A 108 7.79 -8.59 -11.77
CA ALA A 108 7.40 -8.55 -13.18
C ALA A 108 6.39 -7.42 -13.44
N HIS A 109 5.53 -7.16 -12.47
CA HIS A 109 4.54 -6.09 -12.51
C HIS A 109 4.46 -5.36 -11.18
N LEU A 110 4.25 -4.04 -11.21
CA LEU A 110 4.09 -3.18 -10.06
C LEU A 110 2.71 -2.52 -10.07
N VAL A 111 1.91 -2.74 -9.05
CA VAL A 111 0.61 -2.06 -8.88
C VAL A 111 0.68 -1.14 -7.67
N LEU A 112 0.33 0.12 -7.89
CA LEU A 112 0.45 1.21 -6.93
C LEU A 112 -0.92 1.89 -6.74
N ILE A 113 -1.61 1.56 -5.64
CA ILE A 113 -2.92 2.14 -5.35
C ILE A 113 -2.77 3.30 -4.37
N ALA A 114 -3.31 4.48 -4.71
CA ALA A 114 -3.20 5.69 -3.91
C ALA A 114 -1.74 5.96 -3.51
N ALA A 115 -0.86 6.10 -4.49
CA ALA A 115 0.59 6.12 -4.35
C ALA A 115 1.21 7.49 -4.66
N THR A 116 2.34 7.76 -4.01
CA THR A 116 3.18 8.94 -4.26
C THR A 116 4.65 8.59 -4.05
N PRO A 117 5.59 9.21 -4.76
CA PRO A 117 7.01 9.04 -4.45
C PRO A 117 7.47 9.88 -3.25
N ARG A 118 6.64 10.85 -2.84
CA ARG A 118 6.81 11.70 -1.68
C ARG A 118 5.45 12.14 -1.15
N PHE A 119 5.16 11.84 0.11
CA PHE A 119 3.87 12.16 0.70
C PHE A 119 3.76 13.65 1.08
N THR A 120 4.84 14.26 1.59
CA THR A 120 4.84 15.66 2.00
C THR A 120 5.09 16.61 0.84
N ALA A 121 4.38 17.75 0.84
CA ALA A 121 4.57 18.79 -0.16
C ALA A 121 5.97 19.44 -0.05
N ALA A 122 6.51 19.85 -1.20
CA ALA A 122 7.74 20.61 -1.32
C ALA A 122 7.59 21.63 -2.47
N PRO A 123 8.46 22.66 -2.57
CA PRO A 123 8.38 23.63 -3.67
C PRO A 123 8.40 23.01 -5.06
N ASP A 124 9.15 21.93 -5.22
CA ASP A 124 9.29 21.11 -6.44
C ASP A 124 8.35 19.89 -6.47
N TRP A 125 7.47 19.75 -5.47
CA TRP A 125 6.45 18.70 -5.36
C TRP A 125 5.15 19.24 -4.74
N PRO A 126 4.32 19.99 -5.49
CA PRO A 126 3.09 20.58 -4.97
C PRO A 126 1.96 19.57 -4.76
N HIS A 127 2.12 18.34 -5.21
CA HIS A 127 1.11 17.27 -5.13
C HIS A 127 1.02 16.61 -3.75
N GLY A 128 2.00 16.83 -2.89
CA GLY A 128 2.04 16.27 -1.54
C GLY A 128 1.10 16.97 -0.57
N LYS A 129 1.04 16.43 0.65
CA LYS A 129 0.26 16.99 1.77
C LYS A 129 1.12 17.89 2.66
N PRO A 130 0.54 18.90 3.32
CA PRO A 130 1.26 19.67 4.33
C PRO A 130 1.78 18.75 5.45
N GLU A 131 3.06 18.83 5.76
CA GLU A 131 3.71 18.03 6.83
C GLU A 131 2.97 18.14 8.18
N ALA A 132 2.42 19.33 8.47
CA ALA A 132 1.63 19.57 9.68
C ALA A 132 0.42 18.62 9.86
N GLN A 133 -0.07 18.00 8.77
CA GLN A 133 -1.15 16.99 8.87
C GLN A 133 -0.64 15.69 9.49
N LEU A 134 0.55 15.22 9.09
CA LEU A 134 1.19 14.04 9.68
C LEU A 134 1.59 14.27 11.14
N LEU A 135 2.13 15.46 11.45
CA LEU A 135 2.49 15.82 12.83
C LEU A 135 1.25 15.84 13.74
N ARG A 136 0.11 16.37 13.26
CA ARG A 136 -1.16 16.33 14.02
C ARG A 136 -1.65 14.89 14.22
N LEU A 137 -1.58 14.05 13.19
CA LEU A 137 -1.97 12.64 13.31
C LEU A 137 -1.10 11.92 14.36
N GLY A 138 0.22 12.13 14.32
CA GLY A 138 1.14 11.57 15.31
C GLY A 138 0.90 12.09 16.74
N ALA A 139 0.52 13.35 16.90
CA ALA A 139 0.13 13.91 18.20
C ALA A 139 -1.17 13.28 18.71
N GLY A 140 -2.16 13.11 17.84
CA GLY A 140 -3.43 12.46 18.15
C GLY A 140 -3.24 11.02 18.63
N LEU A 141 -2.38 10.23 17.97
CA LEU A 141 -2.08 8.84 18.38
C LEU A 141 -1.56 8.73 19.82
N ARG A 142 -0.76 9.69 20.26
CA ARG A 142 -0.24 9.73 21.64
C ARG A 142 -1.29 10.12 22.67
N GLN A 143 -2.33 10.86 22.26
CA GLN A 143 -3.41 11.32 23.15
C GLN A 143 -4.54 10.30 23.24
N ASP A 144 -5.04 9.84 22.09
CA ASP A 144 -6.13 8.88 21.96
C ASP A 144 -5.98 8.10 20.63
N TYR A 145 -5.35 6.93 20.75
CA TYR A 145 -5.09 6.03 19.61
C TYR A 145 -6.37 5.67 18.85
N ARG A 146 -7.40 5.16 19.58
CA ARG A 146 -8.61 4.63 18.93
C ARG A 146 -9.40 5.70 18.20
N ARG A 147 -9.53 6.86 18.82
CA ARG A 147 -10.19 8.01 18.21
C ARG A 147 -9.43 8.46 16.97
N THR A 148 -8.12 8.62 17.06
CA THR A 148 -7.29 9.10 15.96
C THR A 148 -7.31 8.17 14.76
N VAL A 149 -7.23 6.86 14.98
CA VAL A 149 -7.35 5.86 13.91
C VAL A 149 -8.75 5.89 13.29
N SER A 150 -9.81 5.99 14.11
CA SER A 150 -11.19 6.08 13.60
C SER A 150 -11.38 7.31 12.70
N GLU A 151 -10.93 8.49 13.15
CA GLU A 151 -10.99 9.74 12.36
C GLU A 151 -10.19 9.62 11.04
N PHE A 152 -9.05 8.93 11.08
CA PHE A 152 -8.26 8.68 9.88
C PHE A 152 -8.96 7.73 8.90
N LEU A 153 -9.63 6.67 9.39
CA LEU A 153 -10.45 5.78 8.55
C LEU A 153 -11.61 6.53 7.90
N GLU A 154 -12.29 7.41 8.64
CA GLU A 154 -13.36 8.25 8.09
C GLU A 154 -12.88 9.18 6.97
N LEU A 155 -11.67 9.72 7.09
CA LEU A 155 -11.08 10.55 6.04
C LEU A 155 -10.84 9.77 4.75
N GLN A 156 -10.48 8.48 4.85
CA GLN A 156 -10.19 7.61 3.70
C GLN A 156 -11.41 7.35 2.80
N VAL A 157 -12.60 7.42 3.35
CA VAL A 157 -13.85 7.11 2.63
C VAL A 157 -14.66 8.35 2.25
N ARG A 158 -14.25 9.52 2.73
CA ARG A 158 -15.01 10.77 2.60
C ARG A 158 -15.24 11.15 1.14
N GLY A 159 -16.49 11.27 0.77
CA GLY A 159 -16.95 11.64 -0.58
C GLY A 159 -17.20 10.45 -1.51
N SER A 160 -16.82 9.24 -1.13
CA SER A 160 -17.20 8.03 -1.88
C SER A 160 -18.68 7.73 -1.73
N ALA A 161 -19.33 7.29 -2.81
CA ALA A 161 -20.73 6.87 -2.79
C ALA A 161 -20.98 5.65 -1.87
N ALA A 162 -19.97 4.79 -1.71
CA ALA A 162 -20.01 3.62 -0.84
C ALA A 162 -19.27 3.86 0.51
N GLY A 163 -19.05 5.12 0.89
CA GLY A 163 -18.15 5.48 1.99
C GLY A 163 -18.49 4.82 3.33
N GLU A 164 -19.77 4.74 3.68
CA GLU A 164 -20.19 4.14 4.95
C GLU A 164 -19.94 2.62 4.99
N ALA A 165 -20.28 1.89 3.93
CA ALA A 165 -20.02 0.45 3.83
C ALA A 165 -18.52 0.13 3.82
N VAL A 166 -17.72 0.93 3.11
CA VAL A 166 -16.25 0.80 3.10
C VAL A 166 -15.65 1.09 4.49
N LEU A 167 -16.14 2.11 5.20
CA LEU A 167 -15.71 2.42 6.55
C LEU A 167 -15.99 1.28 7.52
N GLU A 168 -17.17 0.68 7.46
CA GLU A 168 -17.52 -0.48 8.27
C GLU A 168 -16.60 -1.67 7.97
N GLN A 169 -16.35 -1.95 6.70
CA GLN A 169 -15.41 -2.99 6.25
C GLN A 169 -13.99 -2.75 6.80
N MET A 170 -13.49 -1.52 6.72
CA MET A 170 -12.15 -1.18 7.22
C MET A 170 -12.08 -1.29 8.75
N ARG A 171 -13.13 -0.89 9.47
CA ARG A 171 -13.21 -1.07 10.93
C ARG A 171 -13.24 -2.55 11.31
N ALA A 172 -14.06 -3.34 10.62
CA ALA A 172 -14.12 -4.79 10.84
C ALA A 172 -12.74 -5.45 10.59
N ALA A 173 -12.07 -5.10 9.49
CA ALA A 173 -10.74 -5.59 9.17
C ALA A 173 -9.70 -5.23 10.24
N LEU A 174 -9.73 -3.98 10.73
CA LEU A 174 -8.83 -3.53 11.80
C LEU A 174 -8.99 -4.36 13.07
N PHE A 175 -10.23 -4.54 13.53
CA PHE A 175 -10.48 -5.21 14.83
C PHE A 175 -10.41 -6.74 14.78
N ALA A 176 -10.56 -7.35 13.60
CA ALA A 176 -10.57 -8.80 13.47
C ALA A 176 -9.18 -9.43 13.55
N HIS A 177 -8.10 -8.67 13.38
CA HIS A 177 -6.76 -9.22 13.15
C HIS A 177 -5.65 -8.57 14.00
N GLY A 178 -6.03 -7.85 15.03
CA GLY A 178 -5.10 -7.20 15.98
C GLY A 178 -4.74 -5.75 15.59
N ASP A 179 -4.50 -4.96 16.64
CA ASP A 179 -4.13 -3.55 16.50
C ASP A 179 -2.67 -3.41 16.05
N ALA A 180 -2.36 -2.35 15.30
CA ALA A 180 -0.98 -2.02 15.00
C ALA A 180 -0.25 -1.50 16.23
N GLN A 181 1.04 -1.85 16.35
CA GLN A 181 1.87 -1.42 17.46
C GLN A 181 2.16 0.10 17.39
N PRO A 182 2.10 0.85 18.50
CA PRO A 182 2.29 2.30 18.50
C PRO A 182 3.61 2.74 17.86
N GLU A 183 4.68 1.98 18.08
CA GLU A 183 6.01 2.24 17.54
C GLU A 183 6.05 2.07 16.02
N ALA A 184 5.35 1.07 15.49
CA ALA A 184 5.22 0.83 14.05
C ALA A 184 4.41 1.94 13.38
N LEU A 185 3.33 2.41 14.02
CA LEU A 185 2.54 3.53 13.54
C LEU A 185 3.36 4.82 13.51
N ALA A 186 4.14 5.09 14.56
CA ALA A 186 5.02 6.26 14.61
C ALA A 186 6.09 6.20 13.51
N ALA A 187 6.71 5.03 13.30
CA ALA A 187 7.69 4.82 12.24
C ALA A 187 7.06 4.96 10.85
N GLY A 188 5.85 4.45 10.63
CA GLY A 188 5.12 4.61 9.39
C GLY A 188 4.80 6.08 9.06
N LEU A 189 4.40 6.89 10.05
CA LEU A 189 4.23 8.34 9.87
C LEU A 189 5.55 9.05 9.57
N GLU A 190 6.64 8.61 10.19
CA GLU A 190 7.97 9.15 9.89
C GLU A 190 8.42 8.79 8.47
N LEU A 191 8.12 7.58 7.98
CA LEU A 191 8.34 7.22 6.58
C LEU A 191 7.55 8.13 5.65
N LEU A 192 6.24 8.29 5.86
CA LEU A 192 5.41 9.20 5.07
C LEU A 192 5.92 10.65 5.10
N ARG A 193 6.54 11.08 6.21
CA ARG A 193 7.10 12.42 6.36
C ARG A 193 8.40 12.63 5.59
N THR A 194 9.27 11.62 5.55
CA THR A 194 10.68 11.77 5.14
C THR A 194 11.05 11.07 3.84
N LEU A 195 10.29 10.02 3.46
CA LEU A 195 10.62 9.25 2.26
C LEU A 195 10.43 10.11 1.00
N ASP A 196 11.46 10.11 0.16
CA ASP A 196 11.45 10.79 -1.13
C ASP A 196 12.16 9.90 -2.17
N LEU A 197 11.37 9.29 -3.03
CA LEU A 197 11.81 8.37 -4.07
C LEU A 197 11.83 9.01 -5.47
N ARG A 198 11.63 10.32 -5.57
CA ARG A 198 11.48 11.01 -6.87
C ARG A 198 12.71 10.86 -7.76
N SER A 199 13.90 10.90 -7.18
CA SER A 199 15.16 10.73 -7.92
C SER A 199 15.39 9.32 -8.45
N GLU A 200 14.65 8.34 -7.93
CA GLU A 200 14.81 6.92 -8.23
C GLU A 200 13.83 6.42 -9.29
N LEU A 201 12.75 7.19 -9.57
CA LEU A 201 11.66 6.76 -10.44
C LEU A 201 12.12 6.40 -11.86
N ALA A 202 13.04 7.17 -12.44
CA ALA A 202 13.54 6.94 -13.80
C ALA A 202 14.29 5.61 -13.95
N ALA A 203 14.78 5.02 -12.85
CA ALA A 203 15.49 3.74 -12.84
C ALA A 203 14.55 2.53 -12.68
N ILE A 204 13.26 2.75 -12.38
CA ILE A 204 12.28 1.68 -12.20
C ILE A 204 11.77 1.23 -13.58
N ALA A 205 12.36 0.17 -14.12
CA ALA A 205 11.99 -0.38 -15.41
C ALA A 205 10.79 -1.35 -15.35
N THR A 206 10.34 -1.73 -14.16
CA THR A 206 9.17 -2.62 -13.98
C THR A 206 7.91 -1.96 -14.55
N PRO A 207 7.14 -2.63 -15.42
CA PRO A 207 5.82 -2.15 -15.83
C PRO A 207 4.94 -1.85 -14.62
N ALA A 208 4.32 -0.67 -14.60
CA ALA A 208 3.55 -0.21 -13.45
C ALA A 208 2.11 0.20 -13.82
N LEU A 209 1.18 -0.09 -12.91
CA LEU A 209 -0.20 0.41 -12.94
C LEU A 209 -0.43 1.26 -11.69
N ALA A 210 -0.63 2.56 -11.87
CA ALA A 210 -0.94 3.48 -10.79
C ALA A 210 -2.45 3.78 -10.77
N ILE A 211 -3.11 3.46 -9.66
CA ILE A 211 -4.58 3.59 -9.49
C ILE A 211 -4.86 4.65 -8.43
N ALA A 212 -5.74 5.60 -8.74
CA ALA A 212 -6.23 6.60 -7.79
C ALA A 212 -7.76 6.60 -7.71
N GLY A 213 -8.30 6.87 -6.53
CA GLY A 213 -9.71 7.22 -6.41
C GLY A 213 -9.93 8.72 -6.68
N GLN A 214 -10.93 9.07 -7.49
CA GLN A 214 -11.23 10.47 -7.89
C GLN A 214 -11.42 11.41 -6.69
N TYR A 215 -11.99 10.92 -5.61
CA TYR A 215 -12.30 11.69 -4.40
C TYR A 215 -11.33 11.44 -3.25
N ASP A 216 -10.15 10.86 -3.53
CA ASP A 216 -9.13 10.64 -2.51
C ASP A 216 -8.71 11.98 -1.87
N ARG A 217 -8.89 12.07 -0.55
CA ARG A 217 -8.53 13.23 0.28
C ARG A 217 -7.35 12.97 1.19
N VAL A 218 -6.93 11.71 1.31
CA VAL A 218 -5.70 11.34 2.01
C VAL A 218 -4.50 11.62 1.12
N LEU A 219 -4.53 11.12 -0.12
CA LEU A 219 -3.56 11.40 -1.16
C LEU A 219 -4.28 11.87 -2.43
N LEU A 220 -4.03 13.11 -2.86
CA LEU A 220 -4.73 13.65 -4.02
C LEU A 220 -4.42 12.82 -5.29
N PRO A 221 -5.42 12.57 -6.16
CA PRO A 221 -5.22 11.83 -7.41
C PRO A 221 -4.10 12.40 -8.29
N ALA A 222 -3.88 13.72 -8.20
CA ALA A 222 -2.80 14.40 -8.90
C ALA A 222 -1.40 13.89 -8.51
N ALA A 223 -1.19 13.44 -7.26
CA ALA A 223 0.09 12.87 -6.83
C ALA A 223 0.34 11.52 -7.50
N THR A 224 -0.67 10.63 -7.53
CA THR A 224 -0.57 9.33 -8.20
C THR A 224 -0.43 9.48 -9.72
N ARG A 225 -1.10 10.48 -10.31
CA ARG A 225 -0.95 10.81 -11.74
C ARG A 225 0.45 11.30 -12.06
N ALA A 226 1.02 12.19 -11.22
CA ALA A 226 2.38 12.71 -11.38
C ALA A 226 3.43 11.59 -11.20
N LEU A 227 3.22 10.67 -10.25
CA LEU A 227 4.03 9.47 -10.10
C LEU A 227 4.02 8.62 -11.38
N ALA A 228 2.84 8.32 -11.92
CA ALA A 228 2.73 7.53 -13.15
C ALA A 228 3.44 8.21 -14.34
N ALA A 229 3.33 9.54 -14.46
CA ALA A 229 4.01 10.29 -15.51
C ALA A 229 5.54 10.31 -15.38
N ALA A 230 6.07 10.09 -14.17
CA ALA A 230 7.52 10.05 -13.90
C ALA A 230 8.13 8.65 -14.01
N LEU A 231 7.32 7.59 -14.02
CA LEU A 231 7.77 6.21 -14.22
C LEU A 231 7.89 5.90 -15.72
N PRO A 232 8.97 5.22 -16.19
CA PRO A 232 9.20 4.96 -17.63
C PRO A 232 8.09 4.12 -18.29
N HIS A 233 7.52 3.17 -17.57
CA HIS A 233 6.57 2.19 -18.11
C HIS A 233 5.31 2.11 -17.24
N ALA A 234 4.63 3.25 -17.01
CA ALA A 234 3.45 3.27 -16.17
C ALA A 234 2.17 3.62 -16.93
N ARG A 235 1.09 2.95 -16.55
CA ARG A 235 -0.30 3.31 -16.89
C ARG A 235 -0.94 3.96 -15.66
N TYR A 236 -1.80 4.97 -15.87
CA TYR A 236 -2.60 5.61 -14.84
C TYR A 236 -4.07 5.27 -15.03
N ALA A 237 -4.75 4.89 -13.97
CA ALA A 237 -6.19 4.70 -13.92
C ALA A 237 -6.81 5.50 -12.77
N GLU A 238 -7.90 6.23 -13.02
CA GLU A 238 -8.65 6.96 -12.01
C GLU A 238 -10.03 6.35 -11.86
N ILE A 239 -10.31 5.80 -10.69
CA ILE A 239 -11.62 5.19 -10.38
C ILE A 239 -12.59 6.30 -10.00
N ARG A 240 -13.59 6.50 -10.84
CA ARG A 240 -14.60 7.56 -10.65
C ARG A 240 -15.40 7.31 -9.38
N ARG A 241 -15.66 8.39 -8.60
CA ARG A 241 -16.44 8.37 -7.37
C ARG A 241 -15.86 7.49 -6.24
N ALA A 242 -14.66 6.95 -6.41
CA ALA A 242 -13.94 6.26 -5.36
C ALA A 242 -13.10 7.25 -4.53
N ALA A 243 -12.87 6.91 -3.26
CA ALA A 243 -11.95 7.63 -2.37
C ALA A 243 -10.61 6.89 -2.24
N HIS A 244 -9.97 6.88 -1.06
CA HIS A 244 -8.60 6.38 -0.85
C HIS A 244 -8.44 4.85 -1.04
N ALA A 245 -9.50 4.08 -0.85
CA ALA A 245 -9.52 2.62 -1.02
C ALA A 245 -10.46 2.19 -2.18
N PRO A 246 -10.11 2.48 -3.45
CA PRO A 246 -10.94 2.17 -4.60
C PRO A 246 -11.25 0.67 -4.74
N PHE A 247 -10.32 -0.18 -4.32
CA PHE A 247 -10.47 -1.64 -4.35
C PHE A 247 -11.53 -2.20 -3.37
N LEU A 248 -11.95 -1.41 -2.36
CA LEU A 248 -13.06 -1.75 -1.47
C LEU A 248 -14.40 -1.24 -2.00
N SER A 249 -14.43 -0.03 -2.57
CA SER A 249 -15.66 0.60 -3.03
C SER A 249 -16.05 0.20 -4.47
N HIS A 250 -15.08 -0.17 -5.30
CA HIS A 250 -15.23 -0.49 -6.72
C HIS A 250 -14.46 -1.78 -7.05
N THR A 251 -14.62 -2.81 -6.20
CA THR A 251 -13.87 -4.06 -6.30
C THR A 251 -13.92 -4.69 -7.70
N PRO A 252 -15.06 -4.83 -8.39
CA PRO A 252 -15.09 -5.42 -9.73
C PRO A 252 -14.23 -4.66 -10.74
N GLU A 253 -14.37 -3.32 -10.79
CA GLU A 253 -13.63 -2.47 -11.71
C GLU A 253 -12.11 -2.55 -11.46
N VAL A 254 -11.70 -2.53 -10.18
CA VAL A 254 -10.28 -2.66 -9.82
C VAL A 254 -9.76 -4.05 -10.09
N ALA A 255 -10.53 -5.11 -9.80
CA ALA A 255 -10.13 -6.49 -10.08
C ALA A 255 -9.93 -6.75 -11.58
N ASP A 256 -10.81 -6.21 -12.43
CA ASP A 256 -10.68 -6.32 -13.89
C ASP A 256 -9.42 -5.61 -14.41
N LEU A 257 -9.15 -4.39 -13.93
CA LEU A 257 -7.94 -3.64 -14.27
C LEU A 257 -6.67 -4.40 -13.84
N LEU A 258 -6.67 -4.99 -12.66
CA LEU A 258 -5.55 -5.79 -12.16
C LEU A 258 -5.36 -7.06 -12.99
N ALA A 259 -6.44 -7.77 -13.30
CA ALA A 259 -6.39 -9.00 -14.08
C ALA A 259 -5.88 -8.75 -15.50
N GLU A 260 -6.32 -7.67 -16.15
CA GLU A 260 -5.82 -7.25 -17.47
C GLU A 260 -4.32 -6.93 -17.41
N PHE A 261 -3.92 -6.08 -16.47
CA PHE A 261 -2.54 -5.60 -16.37
C PHE A 261 -1.55 -6.71 -15.99
N LEU A 262 -1.88 -7.55 -15.00
CA LEU A 262 -1.00 -8.60 -14.49
C LEU A 262 -0.90 -9.82 -15.44
N SER A 263 -1.81 -9.96 -16.40
CA SER A 263 -1.78 -11.00 -17.43
C SER A 263 -1.08 -10.56 -18.71
N SER A 264 -0.68 -9.29 -18.80
CA SER A 264 0.09 -8.80 -19.96
C SER A 264 1.53 -9.30 -19.93
N PRO A 265 2.15 -9.59 -21.08
CA PRO A 265 3.53 -10.07 -21.16
C PRO A 265 4.55 -9.03 -20.70
#